data_63f23c4bcc71ff6820b36bd1f2cddce2
#
_entry.id   63f23c4bcc71ff6820b36bd1f2cddce2
#
_cell.length_a   1.000
_cell.length_b   1.000
_cell.length_c   1.000
_cell.angle_alpha   90.00
_cell.angle_beta   90.00
_cell.angle_gamma   90.00
#
_symmetry.space_group_name_H-M   'P 1'
#
loop_
_entity.id
_entity.type
_entity.pdbx_description
1 polymer ?
#
loop_
_entity_poly.entity_id
_entity_poly.type
_entity_poly.pdbx_seq_one_letter_code
_entity_poly.pdbx_strand_id
1 'polypeptide(L)'
;MTVPPVLAAQPPTLTELLTRHATRLGLQSTAVPGLHLYRAVAASEPVHTVYTPSVCLVAQGRKLVQQGEASLAYGPEDLLLVSVSLPLTARILEASPDRPHLALHVDLDPALIAALAVEFPETAPGAGSQAGLVVTALEPLVQGAVLRLVRLLDTPQHIPALAPLILRELGYLLLVGPEGGRLRAMVQAAGQTHRIATAIERLVREYDRPLRVEQMARDVHMSVSGFHHHFKAVTALSPLRFQKRLRLQEARRLLLSREADVTGASFRVGYDSPSQFSREYRRLFGASPREDLTRWHAGGLAGTLESPQFKEPDLRR
;
A
#
# COMPACT_ATOMS: atom_id res chain seq x y z
N MET A 1 -10.55 49.26 -28.69
CA MET A 1 -9.47 48.68 -27.85
C MET A 1 -9.88 47.25 -27.51
N THR A 2 -9.32 46.27 -28.21
CA THR A 2 -9.62 44.83 -28.00
C THR A 2 -8.68 44.37 -26.90
N VAL A 3 -9.25 43.95 -25.75
CA VAL A 3 -8.49 43.34 -24.67
C VAL A 3 -7.94 42.02 -25.20
N PRO A 4 -6.61 41.77 -25.15
CA PRO A 4 -6.07 40.48 -25.57
C PRO A 4 -6.63 39.38 -24.68
N PRO A 5 -6.94 38.19 -25.26
CA PRO A 5 -7.41 37.07 -24.45
C PRO A 5 -6.32 36.71 -23.44
N VAL A 6 -6.65 36.75 -22.15
CA VAL A 6 -5.81 36.19 -21.09
C VAL A 6 -5.72 34.70 -21.39
N LEU A 7 -4.57 34.24 -21.89
CA LEU A 7 -4.25 32.83 -22.01
C LEU A 7 -4.35 32.25 -20.60
N ALA A 8 -5.47 31.62 -20.31
CA ALA A 8 -5.62 30.88 -19.06
C ALA A 8 -4.49 29.83 -19.00
N ALA A 9 -3.59 29.98 -18.02
CA ALA A 9 -2.51 29.04 -17.82
C ALA A 9 -3.10 27.62 -17.73
N GLN A 10 -2.58 26.70 -18.52
CA GLN A 10 -3.04 25.32 -18.48
C GLN A 10 -2.90 24.81 -17.04
N PRO A 11 -3.91 24.07 -16.54
CA PRO A 11 -3.84 23.54 -15.19
C PRO A 11 -2.63 22.60 -15.07
N PRO A 12 -1.90 22.64 -13.93
CA PRO A 12 -0.70 21.83 -13.74
C PRO A 12 -1.02 20.35 -13.87
N THR A 13 -0.12 19.61 -14.49
CA THR A 13 -0.18 18.15 -14.61
C THR A 13 0.12 17.48 -13.28
N LEU A 14 -0.21 16.18 -13.15
CA LEU A 14 0.11 15.41 -11.96
C LEU A 14 1.64 15.37 -11.72
N THR A 15 2.43 15.23 -12.77
CA THR A 15 3.90 15.23 -12.70
C THR A 15 4.45 16.55 -12.14
N GLU A 16 3.92 17.69 -12.58
CA GLU A 16 4.34 19.01 -12.10
C GLU A 16 3.99 19.21 -10.62
N LEU A 17 2.79 18.79 -10.21
CA LEU A 17 2.37 18.84 -8.80
C LEU A 17 3.24 17.95 -7.91
N LEU A 18 3.49 16.71 -8.33
CA LEU A 18 4.34 15.80 -7.56
C LEU A 18 5.78 16.31 -7.51
N THR A 19 6.30 16.90 -8.59
CA THR A 19 7.63 17.50 -8.58
C THR A 19 7.74 18.63 -7.55
N ARG A 20 6.68 19.42 -7.39
CA ARG A 20 6.62 20.53 -6.42
C ARG A 20 6.51 20.05 -4.99
N HIS A 21 5.67 19.06 -4.72
CA HIS A 21 5.32 18.65 -3.36
C HIS A 21 6.13 17.45 -2.85
N ALA A 22 6.63 16.56 -3.72
CA ALA A 22 7.49 15.44 -3.34
C ALA A 22 8.96 15.91 -3.26
N THR A 23 9.28 16.68 -2.22
CA THR A 23 10.59 17.35 -2.07
C THR A 23 11.68 16.44 -1.49
N ARG A 24 11.31 15.36 -0.78
CA ARG A 24 12.24 14.39 -0.17
C ARG A 24 12.24 13.09 -0.95
N LEU A 25 13.34 12.34 -0.88
CA LEU A 25 13.40 10.96 -1.38
C LEU A 25 12.60 10.03 -0.46
N GLY A 26 12.03 8.99 -1.07
CA GLY A 26 11.18 8.01 -0.37
C GLY A 26 9.73 8.45 -0.26
N LEU A 27 9.02 7.81 0.66
CA LEU A 27 7.61 8.06 0.95
C LEU A 27 7.48 9.23 1.93
N GLN A 28 6.53 10.11 1.67
CA GLN A 28 6.25 11.25 2.53
C GLN A 28 4.74 11.46 2.67
N SER A 29 4.27 11.60 3.90
CA SER A 29 2.89 11.99 4.19
C SER A 29 2.68 13.45 3.84
N THR A 30 1.46 13.79 3.45
CA THR A 30 1.07 15.17 3.11
C THR A 30 0.12 15.77 4.16
N ALA A 31 -0.27 17.01 3.95
CA ALA A 31 -1.32 17.66 4.76
C ALA A 31 -2.72 17.07 4.48
N VAL A 32 -2.93 16.41 3.34
CA VAL A 32 -4.18 15.69 3.04
C VAL A 32 -4.12 14.33 3.72
N PRO A 33 -5.05 14.03 4.66
CA PRO A 33 -5.08 12.73 5.32
C PRO A 33 -5.21 11.57 4.32
N GLY A 34 -4.38 10.55 4.45
CA GLY A 34 -4.37 9.38 3.58
C GLY A 34 -3.72 9.59 2.21
N LEU A 35 -3.26 10.80 1.87
CA LEU A 35 -2.47 11.06 0.66
C LEU A 35 -0.98 11.04 0.97
N HIS A 36 -0.25 10.20 0.27
CA HIS A 36 1.20 10.09 0.41
C HIS A 36 1.88 10.21 -0.95
N LEU A 37 3.01 10.92 -0.99
CA LEU A 37 3.82 11.10 -2.19
C LEU A 37 5.10 10.28 -2.10
N TYR A 38 5.60 9.85 -3.24
CA TYR A 38 6.83 9.08 -3.32
C TYR A 38 7.75 9.63 -4.42
N ARG A 39 9.03 9.80 -4.10
CA ARG A 39 10.06 10.24 -5.04
C ARG A 39 11.29 9.35 -4.95
N ALA A 40 11.83 8.94 -6.11
CA ALA A 40 13.14 8.31 -6.20
C ALA A 40 13.88 8.80 -7.44
N VAL A 41 15.21 8.87 -7.35
CA VAL A 41 16.08 9.38 -8.42
C VAL A 41 16.94 8.29 -9.06
N ALA A 42 16.71 7.03 -8.71
CA ALA A 42 17.37 5.87 -9.29
C ALA A 42 16.45 4.65 -9.26
N ALA A 43 16.66 3.71 -10.16
CA ALA A 43 16.09 2.38 -10.07
C ALA A 43 16.49 1.72 -8.74
N SER A 44 15.63 0.91 -8.16
CA SER A 44 15.88 0.31 -6.86
C SER A 44 16.10 -1.19 -6.92
N GLU A 45 16.82 -1.72 -5.94
CA GLU A 45 16.74 -3.13 -5.61
C GLU A 45 15.33 -3.48 -5.11
N PRO A 46 14.94 -4.78 -5.13
CA PRO A 46 13.67 -5.21 -4.57
C PRO A 46 13.52 -4.83 -3.10
N VAL A 47 12.47 -4.08 -2.77
CA VAL A 47 12.15 -3.64 -1.41
C VAL A 47 10.92 -4.41 -0.93
N HIS A 48 11.07 -5.12 0.20
CA HIS A 48 9.96 -5.79 0.84
C HIS A 48 9.21 -4.81 1.75
N THR A 49 7.90 -4.69 1.55
CA THR A 49 7.05 -3.74 2.27
C THR A 49 5.64 -4.30 2.45
N VAL A 50 4.86 -3.70 3.34
CA VAL A 50 3.42 -4.01 3.48
C VAL A 50 2.64 -2.89 2.81
N TYR A 51 1.74 -3.25 1.91
CA TYR A 51 0.76 -2.33 1.35
C TYR A 51 -0.56 -2.49 2.08
N THR A 52 -1.20 -1.40 2.47
CA THR A 52 -2.56 -1.36 3.00
C THR A 52 -3.56 -1.12 1.87
N PRO A 53 -4.87 -1.23 2.16
CA PRO A 53 -5.91 -0.85 1.20
C PRO A 53 -5.67 0.56 0.67
N SER A 54 -5.39 0.67 -0.63
CA SER A 54 -5.02 1.94 -1.27
C SER A 54 -5.11 1.86 -2.78
N VAL A 55 -5.14 3.02 -3.42
CA VAL A 55 -4.85 3.17 -4.84
C VAL A 55 -3.50 3.84 -5.01
N CYS A 56 -2.67 3.31 -5.92
CA CYS A 56 -1.35 3.85 -6.22
C CYS A 56 -1.27 4.26 -7.68
N LEU A 57 -0.78 5.47 -7.92
CA LEU A 57 -0.55 6.01 -9.27
C LEU A 57 0.90 6.41 -9.44
N VAL A 58 1.43 6.16 -10.62
CA VAL A 58 2.75 6.64 -11.05
C VAL A 58 2.52 7.82 -11.99
N ALA A 59 3.07 8.99 -11.68
CA ALA A 59 3.03 10.14 -12.58
C ALA A 59 4.23 10.15 -13.53
N GLN A 60 5.36 9.57 -13.12
CA GLN A 60 6.57 9.48 -13.92
C GLN A 60 7.42 8.25 -13.53
N GLY A 61 8.01 7.58 -14.51
CA GLY A 61 8.77 6.33 -14.34
C GLY A 61 7.88 5.09 -14.34
N ARG A 62 8.43 3.96 -13.90
CA ARG A 62 7.72 2.66 -13.82
C ARG A 62 8.09 1.92 -12.56
N LYS A 63 7.16 1.14 -12.04
CA LYS A 63 7.34 0.33 -10.83
C LYS A 63 6.86 -1.10 -11.06
N LEU A 64 7.52 -2.05 -10.43
CA LEU A 64 7.14 -3.46 -10.37
C LEU A 64 6.70 -3.78 -8.94
N VAL A 65 5.60 -4.50 -8.79
CA VAL A 65 5.19 -5.12 -7.54
C VAL A 65 5.06 -6.62 -7.72
N GLN A 66 5.44 -7.38 -6.72
CA GLN A 66 5.40 -8.84 -6.73
C GLN A 66 4.59 -9.36 -5.55
N GLN A 67 3.64 -10.25 -5.84
CA GLN A 67 2.82 -10.98 -4.87
C GLN A 67 2.97 -12.49 -5.13
N GLY A 68 3.70 -13.18 -4.28
CA GLY A 68 4.03 -14.59 -4.54
C GLY A 68 4.88 -14.75 -5.80
N GLU A 69 4.36 -15.47 -6.80
CA GLU A 69 4.99 -15.66 -8.11
C GLU A 69 4.54 -14.63 -9.16
N ALA A 70 3.45 -13.91 -8.88
CA ALA A 70 2.93 -12.91 -9.78
C ALA A 70 3.75 -11.61 -9.71
N SER A 71 4.09 -11.06 -10.88
CA SER A 71 4.81 -9.80 -11.03
C SER A 71 3.97 -8.87 -11.89
N LEU A 72 3.67 -7.67 -11.38
CA LEU A 72 2.87 -6.65 -12.05
C LEU A 72 3.70 -5.38 -12.21
N ALA A 73 3.98 -4.98 -13.44
CA ALA A 73 4.61 -3.70 -13.74
C ALA A 73 3.53 -2.66 -14.07
N TYR A 74 3.67 -1.44 -13.58
CA TYR A 74 2.73 -0.35 -13.85
C TYR A 74 3.44 1.00 -13.96
N GLY A 75 2.82 1.93 -14.68
CA GLY A 75 3.32 3.25 -15.02
C GLY A 75 2.22 4.30 -15.06
N PRO A 76 2.41 5.42 -15.79
CA PRO A 76 1.50 6.59 -15.76
C PRO A 76 0.07 6.33 -16.26
N GLU A 77 -0.13 5.30 -17.08
CA GLU A 77 -1.45 4.95 -17.63
C GLU A 77 -2.19 3.92 -16.78
N ASP A 78 -1.57 3.50 -15.68
CA ASP A 78 -2.05 2.41 -14.87
C ASP A 78 -2.44 2.89 -13.46
N LEU A 79 -3.38 2.16 -12.87
CA LEU A 79 -3.76 2.25 -11.47
C LEU A 79 -3.48 0.91 -10.80
N LEU A 80 -2.71 0.92 -9.72
CA LEU A 80 -2.58 -0.23 -8.83
C LEU A 80 -3.61 -0.11 -7.71
N LEU A 81 -4.53 -1.07 -7.63
CA LEU A 81 -5.49 -1.19 -6.54
C LEU A 81 -5.05 -2.30 -5.58
N VAL A 82 -4.95 -1.95 -4.31
CA VAL A 82 -4.71 -2.86 -3.18
C VAL A 82 -5.97 -2.88 -2.33
N SER A 83 -6.64 -4.02 -2.22
CA SER A 83 -7.92 -4.13 -1.51
C SER A 83 -7.78 -4.65 -0.07
N VAL A 84 -6.67 -5.30 0.27
CA VAL A 84 -6.36 -5.80 1.61
C VAL A 84 -4.89 -5.58 1.93
N SER A 85 -4.52 -5.58 3.21
CA SER A 85 -3.11 -5.46 3.61
C SER A 85 -2.28 -6.65 3.12
N LEU A 86 -1.21 -6.38 2.35
CA LEU A 86 -0.39 -7.41 1.71
C LEU A 86 1.11 -7.15 1.88
N PRO A 87 1.89 -8.16 2.30
CA PRO A 87 3.34 -8.10 2.20
C PRO A 87 3.76 -8.32 0.74
N LEU A 88 4.26 -7.27 0.13
CA LEU A 88 4.70 -7.25 -1.27
C LEU A 88 6.21 -7.02 -1.37
N THR A 89 6.76 -7.33 -2.54
CA THR A 89 8.06 -6.85 -2.95
C THR A 89 7.85 -5.80 -4.03
N ALA A 90 8.42 -4.61 -3.85
CA ALA A 90 8.31 -3.52 -4.80
C ALA A 90 9.70 -3.16 -5.34
N ARG A 91 9.77 -2.77 -6.62
CA ARG A 91 11.00 -2.33 -7.28
C ARG A 91 10.70 -1.18 -8.23
N ILE A 92 11.49 -0.12 -8.15
CA ILE A 92 11.45 0.96 -9.14
C ILE A 92 12.25 0.50 -10.34
N LEU A 93 11.64 0.49 -11.52
CA LEU A 93 12.27 0.08 -12.77
C LEU A 93 12.93 1.25 -13.48
N GLU A 94 12.29 2.42 -13.48
CA GLU A 94 12.72 3.60 -14.21
C GLU A 94 12.74 4.83 -13.29
N ALA A 95 13.92 5.36 -13.04
CA ALA A 95 14.19 6.64 -12.40
C ALA A 95 15.60 7.11 -12.68
N SER A 96 15.80 8.43 -12.80
CA SER A 96 17.09 9.10 -12.85
C SER A 96 17.01 10.46 -12.13
N PRO A 97 18.14 11.13 -11.84
CA PRO A 97 18.12 12.47 -11.28
C PRO A 97 17.32 13.49 -12.10
N ASP A 98 17.46 13.44 -13.44
CA ASP A 98 16.77 14.33 -14.37
C ASP A 98 15.32 13.91 -14.63
N ARG A 99 14.99 12.63 -14.45
CA ARG A 99 13.66 12.07 -14.61
C ARG A 99 13.33 11.17 -13.43
N PRO A 100 13.02 11.74 -12.25
CA PRO A 100 12.76 10.96 -11.06
C PRO A 100 11.49 10.12 -11.20
N HIS A 101 11.45 8.99 -10.52
CA HIS A 101 10.20 8.28 -10.30
C HIS A 101 9.34 9.08 -9.34
N LEU A 102 8.15 9.46 -9.79
CA LEU A 102 7.16 10.22 -9.05
C LEU A 102 5.87 9.40 -8.96
N ALA A 103 5.44 9.14 -7.75
CA ALA A 103 4.23 8.37 -7.50
C ALA A 103 3.48 8.92 -6.27
N LEU A 104 2.24 8.53 -6.16
CA LEU A 104 1.43 8.77 -4.97
C LEU A 104 0.65 7.50 -4.62
N HIS A 105 0.20 7.43 -3.38
CA HIS A 105 -0.88 6.55 -3.01
C HIS A 105 -1.91 7.27 -2.15
N VAL A 106 -3.16 6.84 -2.29
CA VAL A 106 -4.29 7.30 -1.50
C VAL A 106 -4.84 6.12 -0.74
N ASP A 107 -4.87 6.22 0.58
CA ASP A 107 -5.46 5.20 1.45
C ASP A 107 -6.97 5.07 1.16
N LEU A 108 -7.45 3.84 1.10
CA LEU A 108 -8.88 3.54 1.00
C LEU A 108 -9.43 3.24 2.40
N ASP A 109 -10.35 4.07 2.87
CA ASP A 109 -11.09 3.81 4.10
C ASP A 109 -12.16 2.74 3.87
N PRO A 110 -12.04 1.55 4.47
CA PRO A 110 -13.03 0.49 4.32
C PRO A 110 -14.43 0.91 4.77
N ALA A 111 -14.55 1.80 5.78
CA ALA A 111 -15.84 2.29 6.25
C ALA A 111 -16.52 3.17 5.19
N LEU A 112 -15.76 4.05 4.55
CA LEU A 112 -16.26 4.87 3.43
C LEU A 112 -16.70 3.98 2.26
N ILE A 113 -15.88 2.99 1.87
CA ILE A 113 -16.24 2.07 0.78
C ILE A 113 -17.50 1.25 1.13
N ALA A 114 -17.63 0.79 2.38
CA ALA A 114 -18.84 0.09 2.84
C ALA A 114 -20.09 0.98 2.77
N ALA A 115 -20.00 2.23 3.24
CA ALA A 115 -21.10 3.18 3.16
C ALA A 115 -21.53 3.44 1.71
N LEU A 116 -20.57 3.66 0.81
CA LEU A 116 -20.84 3.85 -0.62
C LEU A 116 -21.43 2.60 -1.26
N ALA A 117 -20.97 1.41 -0.89
CA ALA A 117 -21.50 0.15 -1.42
C ALA A 117 -22.97 -0.10 -1.02
N VAL A 118 -23.39 0.39 0.15
CA VAL A 118 -24.79 0.36 0.59
C VAL A 118 -25.62 1.42 -0.14
N GLU A 119 -25.11 2.62 -0.31
CA GLU A 119 -25.80 3.74 -0.96
C GLU A 119 -26.00 3.50 -2.46
N PHE A 120 -25.04 2.81 -3.12
CA PHE A 120 -25.03 2.53 -4.55
C PHE A 120 -24.97 1.02 -4.83
N PRO A 121 -26.03 0.25 -4.55
CA PRO A 121 -26.00 -1.22 -4.63
C PRO A 121 -25.87 -1.77 -6.05
N GLU A 122 -26.35 -1.06 -7.07
CA GLU A 122 -26.52 -1.57 -8.43
C GLU A 122 -25.31 -1.37 -9.36
N THR A 123 -24.21 -0.85 -8.84
CA THR A 123 -23.05 -0.52 -9.67
C THR A 123 -22.09 -1.69 -9.82
N ALA A 124 -21.98 -2.15 -11.06
CA ALA A 124 -21.04 -3.07 -11.69
C ALA A 124 -21.18 -4.59 -11.43
N PRO A 125 -21.39 -5.36 -12.49
CA PRO A 125 -21.11 -6.78 -12.49
C PRO A 125 -19.59 -6.98 -12.69
N GLY A 126 -18.92 -7.47 -11.70
CA GLY A 126 -17.55 -7.91 -11.84
C GLY A 126 -17.36 -9.11 -10.93
N ALA A 127 -17.43 -10.33 -11.49
CA ALA A 127 -16.79 -11.47 -10.87
C ALA A 127 -15.29 -11.21 -10.88
N GLY A 128 -14.85 -10.24 -10.07
CA GLY A 128 -13.45 -9.87 -9.92
C GLY A 128 -12.65 -11.04 -9.35
N SER A 129 -11.46 -11.24 -9.84
CA SER A 129 -10.46 -12.11 -9.22
C SER A 129 -10.42 -11.86 -7.70
N GLN A 130 -10.30 -12.91 -6.90
CA GLN A 130 -10.20 -12.82 -5.43
C GLN A 130 -8.84 -12.23 -4.97
N ALA A 131 -7.88 -12.03 -5.88
CA ALA A 131 -6.57 -11.47 -5.54
C ALA A 131 -6.69 -10.09 -4.89
N GLY A 132 -5.98 -9.85 -3.80
CA GLY A 132 -5.99 -8.58 -3.07
C GLY A 132 -5.25 -7.43 -3.77
N LEU A 133 -4.67 -7.70 -4.95
CA LEU A 133 -3.86 -6.78 -5.75
C LEU A 133 -4.23 -6.88 -7.22
N VAL A 134 -4.38 -5.73 -7.90
CA VAL A 134 -4.59 -5.66 -9.35
C VAL A 134 -4.00 -4.38 -9.93
N VAL A 135 -3.51 -4.49 -11.16
CA VAL A 135 -3.18 -3.34 -12.02
C VAL A 135 -4.25 -3.25 -13.10
N THR A 136 -4.82 -2.08 -13.28
CA THR A 136 -5.85 -1.78 -14.27
C THR A 136 -5.54 -0.44 -14.94
N ALA A 137 -6.19 -0.15 -16.08
CA ALA A 137 -6.04 1.15 -16.71
C ALA A 137 -6.54 2.28 -15.79
N LEU A 138 -5.86 3.42 -15.82
CA LEU A 138 -6.24 4.62 -15.08
C LEU A 138 -7.38 5.35 -15.80
N GLU A 139 -8.58 5.24 -15.26
CA GLU A 139 -9.76 5.91 -15.79
C GLU A 139 -9.64 7.45 -15.67
N PRO A 140 -10.01 8.23 -16.71
CA PRO A 140 -9.87 9.68 -16.72
C PRO A 140 -10.57 10.40 -15.55
N LEU A 141 -11.74 9.89 -15.11
CA LEU A 141 -12.46 10.47 -13.96
C LEU A 141 -11.71 10.25 -12.66
N VAL A 142 -11.12 9.06 -12.46
CA VAL A 142 -10.27 8.74 -11.30
C VAL A 142 -9.03 9.63 -11.31
N GLN A 143 -8.37 9.77 -12.46
CA GLN A 143 -7.23 10.67 -12.62
C GLN A 143 -7.60 12.10 -12.28
N GLY A 144 -8.76 12.59 -12.73
CA GLY A 144 -9.27 13.92 -12.42
C GLY A 144 -9.51 14.15 -10.93
N ALA A 145 -10.08 13.15 -10.23
CA ALA A 145 -10.30 13.23 -8.78
C ALA A 145 -8.96 13.26 -8.02
N VAL A 146 -8.02 12.41 -8.38
CA VAL A 146 -6.68 12.39 -7.78
C VAL A 146 -5.93 13.70 -8.03
N LEU A 147 -6.01 14.25 -9.25
CA LEU A 147 -5.39 15.54 -9.57
C LEU A 147 -5.94 16.67 -8.69
N ARG A 148 -7.27 16.74 -8.47
CA ARG A 148 -7.89 17.71 -7.57
C ARG A 148 -7.44 17.52 -6.12
N LEU A 149 -7.32 16.28 -5.66
CA LEU A 149 -6.85 15.97 -4.31
C LEU A 149 -5.42 16.48 -4.09
N VAL A 150 -4.50 16.22 -5.03
CA VAL A 150 -3.11 16.71 -4.95
C VAL A 150 -3.03 18.23 -5.03
N ARG A 151 -3.88 18.88 -5.83
CA ARG A 151 -3.96 20.36 -5.91
C ARG A 151 -4.33 21.03 -4.60
N LEU A 152 -5.01 20.37 -3.68
CA LEU A 152 -5.29 20.92 -2.35
C LEU A 152 -4.02 21.22 -1.55
N LEU A 153 -2.88 20.60 -1.91
CA LEU A 153 -1.59 20.91 -1.29
C LEU A 153 -1.11 22.34 -1.60
N ASP A 154 -1.57 22.95 -2.72
CA ASP A 154 -1.33 24.35 -3.05
C ASP A 154 -2.24 25.31 -2.23
N THR A 155 -3.34 24.79 -1.65
CA THR A 155 -4.34 25.59 -0.90
C THR A 155 -4.75 24.87 0.39
N PRO A 156 -3.82 24.72 1.37
CA PRO A 156 -4.04 23.86 2.55
C PRO A 156 -5.26 24.24 3.39
N GLN A 157 -5.68 25.50 3.38
CA GLN A 157 -6.87 26.00 4.09
C GLN A 157 -8.18 25.34 3.60
N HIS A 158 -8.20 24.78 2.40
CA HIS A 158 -9.37 24.10 1.83
C HIS A 158 -9.40 22.60 2.09
N ILE A 159 -8.30 22.01 2.58
CA ILE A 159 -8.19 20.56 2.83
C ILE A 159 -9.31 20.04 3.74
N PRO A 160 -9.61 20.66 4.91
CA PRO A 160 -10.64 20.14 5.82
C PRO A 160 -12.04 20.03 5.18
N ALA A 161 -12.36 20.94 4.28
CA ALA A 161 -13.66 20.97 3.62
C ALA A 161 -13.71 20.11 2.35
N LEU A 162 -12.68 20.17 1.50
CA LEU A 162 -12.74 19.57 0.17
C LEU A 162 -12.14 18.16 0.10
N ALA A 163 -11.13 17.83 0.90
CA ALA A 163 -10.52 16.51 0.84
C ALA A 163 -11.52 15.36 1.11
N PRO A 164 -12.41 15.44 2.13
CA PRO A 164 -13.40 14.38 2.35
C PRO A 164 -14.36 14.19 1.18
N LEU A 165 -14.74 15.26 0.48
CA LEU A 165 -15.64 15.21 -0.67
C LEU A 165 -14.96 14.54 -1.86
N ILE A 166 -13.68 14.88 -2.12
CA ILE A 166 -12.91 14.30 -3.22
C ILE A 166 -12.59 12.83 -2.93
N LEU A 167 -12.26 12.47 -1.69
CA LEU A 167 -12.05 11.08 -1.29
C LEU A 167 -13.33 10.24 -1.44
N ARG A 168 -14.49 10.81 -1.11
CA ARG A 168 -15.79 10.17 -1.35
C ARG A 168 -16.06 9.98 -2.84
N GLU A 169 -15.80 11.01 -3.67
CA GLU A 169 -15.90 10.91 -5.13
C GLU A 169 -14.98 9.80 -5.67
N LEU A 170 -13.71 9.78 -5.23
CA LEU A 170 -12.75 8.76 -5.62
C LEU A 170 -13.24 7.35 -5.26
N GLY A 171 -13.72 7.16 -4.03
CA GLY A 171 -14.30 5.89 -3.57
C GLY A 171 -15.48 5.45 -4.43
N TYR A 172 -16.38 6.37 -4.78
CA TYR A 172 -17.51 6.12 -5.67
C TYR A 172 -17.05 5.70 -7.08
N LEU A 173 -16.13 6.47 -7.69
CA LEU A 173 -15.61 6.17 -9.03
C LEU A 173 -14.95 4.80 -9.08
N LEU A 174 -14.20 4.42 -8.06
CA LEU A 174 -13.60 3.10 -7.96
C LEU A 174 -14.64 1.99 -7.79
N LEU A 175 -15.75 2.24 -7.07
CA LEU A 175 -16.85 1.29 -6.88
C LEU A 175 -17.68 1.06 -8.14
N VAL A 176 -17.83 2.07 -8.99
CA VAL A 176 -18.57 1.94 -10.27
C VAL A 176 -17.67 1.51 -11.43
N GLY A 177 -16.34 1.59 -11.23
CA GLY A 177 -15.35 1.21 -12.22
C GLY A 177 -15.16 -0.30 -12.38
N PRO A 178 -14.20 -0.71 -13.23
CA PRO A 178 -13.94 -2.12 -13.57
C PRO A 178 -13.67 -3.03 -12.36
N GLU A 179 -13.04 -2.49 -11.32
CA GLU A 179 -12.65 -3.22 -10.11
C GLU A 179 -13.66 -3.06 -8.95
N GLY A 180 -14.82 -2.46 -9.21
CA GLY A 180 -15.85 -2.20 -8.18
C GLY A 180 -16.35 -3.45 -7.48
N GLY A 181 -16.49 -4.57 -8.20
CA GLY A 181 -16.85 -5.86 -7.61
C GLY A 181 -15.84 -6.35 -6.57
N ARG A 182 -14.54 -6.07 -6.76
CA ARG A 182 -13.46 -6.38 -5.83
C ARG A 182 -13.58 -5.56 -4.54
N LEU A 183 -13.82 -4.25 -4.66
CA LEU A 183 -14.00 -3.37 -3.50
C LEU A 183 -15.26 -3.73 -2.71
N ARG A 184 -16.35 -4.08 -3.39
CA ARG A 184 -17.57 -4.58 -2.72
C ARG A 184 -17.32 -5.89 -1.97
N ALA A 185 -16.62 -6.84 -2.58
CA ALA A 185 -16.29 -8.11 -1.94
C ALA A 185 -15.43 -7.92 -0.67
N MET A 186 -14.59 -6.88 -0.62
CA MET A 186 -13.79 -6.53 0.56
C MET A 186 -14.65 -6.11 1.76
N VAL A 187 -15.73 -5.35 1.50
CA VAL A 187 -16.56 -4.74 2.57
C VAL A 187 -17.88 -5.47 2.84
N GLN A 188 -18.29 -6.41 1.99
CA GLN A 188 -19.52 -7.20 2.21
C GLN A 188 -19.31 -8.18 3.37
N ALA A 189 -19.89 -7.90 4.52
CA ALA A 189 -19.71 -8.65 5.77
C ALA A 189 -20.00 -10.17 5.66
N ALA A 190 -20.93 -10.56 4.79
CA ALA A 190 -21.23 -11.97 4.52
C ALA A 190 -20.23 -12.64 3.55
N GLY A 191 -19.39 -11.85 2.86
CA GLY A 191 -18.48 -12.33 1.83
C GLY A 191 -17.22 -13.01 2.39
N GLN A 192 -16.73 -14.03 1.69
CA GLN A 192 -15.50 -14.74 2.08
C GLN A 192 -14.28 -13.81 2.05
N THR A 193 -14.23 -12.89 1.07
CA THR A 193 -13.14 -11.91 0.95
C THR A 193 -13.10 -10.98 2.15
N HIS A 194 -14.24 -10.49 2.64
CA HIS A 194 -14.31 -9.66 3.86
C HIS A 194 -13.81 -10.42 5.11
N ARG A 195 -14.22 -11.67 5.28
CA ARG A 195 -13.75 -12.52 6.38
C ARG A 195 -12.24 -12.70 6.35
N ILE A 196 -11.67 -12.90 5.15
CA ILE A 196 -10.21 -12.98 4.99
C ILE A 196 -9.55 -11.62 5.24
N ALA A 197 -10.12 -10.50 4.79
CA ALA A 197 -9.61 -9.17 5.09
C ALA A 197 -9.55 -8.92 6.61
N THR A 198 -10.60 -9.25 7.36
CA THR A 198 -10.63 -9.18 8.82
C THR A 198 -9.52 -10.04 9.48
N ALA A 199 -9.31 -11.25 8.97
CA ALA A 199 -8.22 -12.11 9.47
C ALA A 199 -6.83 -11.53 9.16
N ILE A 200 -6.66 -10.92 7.98
CA ILE A 200 -5.41 -10.24 7.59
C ILE A 200 -5.14 -9.04 8.50
N GLU A 201 -6.13 -8.19 8.75
CA GLU A 201 -6.00 -7.02 9.64
C GLU A 201 -5.60 -7.44 11.05
N ARG A 202 -6.22 -8.51 11.57
CA ARG A 202 -5.82 -9.06 12.85
C ARG A 202 -4.37 -9.58 12.82
N LEU A 203 -4.00 -10.30 11.78
CA LEU A 203 -2.65 -10.84 11.64
C LEU A 203 -1.59 -9.72 11.53
N VAL A 204 -1.94 -8.60 10.90
CA VAL A 204 -1.09 -7.40 10.83
C VAL A 204 -0.95 -6.74 12.20
N ARG A 205 -2.00 -6.69 13.03
CA ARG A 205 -1.91 -6.13 14.39
C ARG A 205 -1.19 -7.03 15.39
N GLU A 206 -1.29 -8.35 15.22
CA GLU A 206 -0.83 -9.36 16.18
C GLU A 206 0.28 -10.24 15.60
N TYR A 207 1.07 -9.71 14.63
CA TYR A 207 2.08 -10.49 13.92
C TYR A 207 3.15 -11.11 14.83
N ASP A 208 3.45 -10.45 15.95
CA ASP A 208 4.44 -10.86 16.95
C ASP A 208 3.98 -12.08 17.80
N ARG A 209 2.66 -12.33 17.87
CA ARG A 209 2.08 -13.41 18.67
C ARG A 209 2.08 -14.75 17.93
N PRO A 210 2.03 -15.91 18.65
CA PRO A 210 1.89 -17.21 18.02
C PRO A 210 0.60 -17.32 17.20
N LEU A 211 0.72 -17.72 15.93
CA LEU A 211 -0.44 -17.91 15.04
C LEU A 211 -1.13 -19.24 15.37
N ARG A 212 -2.44 -19.16 15.70
CA ARG A 212 -3.32 -20.32 15.86
C ARG A 212 -4.34 -20.31 14.71
N VAL A 213 -4.02 -21.00 13.63
CA VAL A 213 -4.80 -20.98 12.39
C VAL A 213 -6.23 -21.47 12.62
N GLU A 214 -6.42 -22.51 13.44
CA GLU A 214 -7.73 -23.07 13.78
C GLU A 214 -8.61 -22.05 14.51
N GLN A 215 -8.01 -21.27 15.43
CA GLN A 215 -8.73 -20.21 16.12
C GLN A 215 -9.10 -19.09 15.17
N MET A 216 -8.16 -18.68 14.32
CA MET A 216 -8.40 -17.61 13.32
C MET A 216 -9.51 -18.00 12.35
N ALA A 217 -9.53 -19.25 11.87
CA ALA A 217 -10.59 -19.75 11.01
C ALA A 217 -11.96 -19.72 11.70
N ARG A 218 -12.04 -20.15 12.99
CA ARG A 218 -13.29 -20.08 13.79
C ARG A 218 -13.77 -18.65 13.96
N ASP A 219 -12.87 -17.71 14.28
CA ASP A 219 -13.20 -16.31 14.54
C ASP A 219 -13.81 -15.61 13.32
N VAL A 220 -13.45 -16.07 12.11
CA VAL A 220 -14.04 -15.57 10.86
C VAL A 220 -15.10 -16.50 10.28
N HIS A 221 -15.62 -17.44 11.08
CA HIS A 221 -16.68 -18.38 10.69
C HIS A 221 -16.38 -19.18 9.41
N MET A 222 -15.17 -19.74 9.36
CA MET A 222 -14.70 -20.59 8.24
C MET A 222 -14.18 -21.94 8.75
N SER A 223 -14.29 -22.98 7.90
CA SER A 223 -13.51 -24.21 8.13
C SER A 223 -12.01 -23.93 7.92
N VAL A 224 -11.14 -24.70 8.56
CA VAL A 224 -9.68 -24.53 8.44
C VAL A 224 -9.22 -24.66 6.98
N SER A 225 -9.75 -25.64 6.24
CA SER A 225 -9.41 -25.82 4.82
C SER A 225 -9.92 -24.67 3.95
N GLY A 226 -11.16 -24.20 4.16
CA GLY A 226 -11.72 -23.05 3.48
C GLY A 226 -10.93 -21.79 3.77
N PHE A 227 -10.55 -21.57 5.03
CA PHE A 227 -9.70 -20.45 5.43
C PHE A 227 -8.34 -20.48 4.68
N HIS A 228 -7.63 -21.61 4.68
CA HIS A 228 -6.38 -21.74 3.93
C HIS A 228 -6.54 -21.46 2.45
N HIS A 229 -7.60 -22.01 1.83
CA HIS A 229 -7.87 -21.83 0.41
C HIS A 229 -8.10 -20.35 0.06
N HIS A 230 -9.05 -19.69 0.75
CA HIS A 230 -9.39 -18.29 0.47
C HIS A 230 -8.28 -17.33 0.89
N PHE A 231 -7.60 -17.60 2.01
CA PHE A 231 -6.45 -16.79 2.43
C PHE A 231 -5.34 -16.80 1.36
N LYS A 232 -5.02 -17.97 0.81
CA LYS A 232 -4.05 -18.10 -0.28
C LYS A 232 -4.54 -17.44 -1.58
N ALA A 233 -5.82 -17.54 -1.91
CA ALA A 233 -6.41 -16.90 -3.09
C ALA A 233 -6.27 -15.36 -3.04
N VAL A 234 -6.47 -14.76 -1.85
CA VAL A 234 -6.36 -13.30 -1.64
C VAL A 234 -4.90 -12.85 -1.55
N THR A 235 -4.07 -13.57 -0.80
CA THR A 235 -2.72 -13.11 -0.41
C THR A 235 -1.58 -13.76 -1.20
N ALA A 236 -1.85 -14.78 -2.01
CA ALA A 236 -0.89 -15.70 -2.65
C ALA A 236 0.02 -16.44 -1.66
N LEU A 237 -0.22 -16.35 -0.35
CA LEU A 237 0.57 -16.96 0.71
C LEU A 237 -0.28 -17.80 1.65
N SER A 238 0.33 -18.79 2.31
CA SER A 238 -0.32 -19.41 3.48
C SER A 238 -0.28 -18.46 4.69
N PRO A 239 -1.21 -18.57 5.66
CA PRO A 239 -1.24 -17.70 6.84
C PRO A 239 0.09 -17.63 7.59
N LEU A 240 0.76 -18.77 7.78
CA LEU A 240 2.06 -18.83 8.45
C LEU A 240 3.18 -18.13 7.64
N ARG A 241 3.20 -18.30 6.31
CA ARG A 241 4.16 -17.59 5.46
C ARG A 241 3.91 -16.09 5.44
N PHE A 242 2.65 -15.69 5.48
CA PHE A 242 2.24 -14.30 5.57
C PHE A 242 2.75 -13.68 6.88
N GLN A 243 2.48 -14.29 8.03
CA GLN A 243 2.97 -13.82 9.32
C GLN A 243 4.51 -13.72 9.35
N LYS A 244 5.21 -14.73 8.85
CA LYS A 244 6.67 -14.71 8.78
C LYS A 244 7.20 -13.53 7.96
N ARG A 245 6.56 -13.21 6.82
CA ARG A 245 6.93 -12.04 6.04
C ARG A 245 6.72 -10.73 6.80
N LEU A 246 5.58 -10.57 7.49
CA LEU A 246 5.33 -9.40 8.33
C LEU A 246 6.41 -9.23 9.40
N ARG A 247 6.72 -10.31 10.16
CA ARG A 247 7.76 -10.32 11.19
C ARG A 247 9.12 -9.88 10.64
N LEU A 248 9.54 -10.45 9.53
CA LEU A 248 10.83 -10.13 8.93
C LEU A 248 10.89 -8.72 8.36
N GLN A 249 9.81 -8.22 7.76
CA GLN A 249 9.72 -6.84 7.28
C GLN A 249 9.78 -5.85 8.43
N GLU A 250 9.04 -6.08 9.51
CA GLU A 250 9.08 -5.23 10.70
C GLU A 250 10.44 -5.29 11.40
N ALA A 251 11.04 -6.48 11.53
CA ALA A 251 12.40 -6.58 12.05
C ALA A 251 13.40 -5.76 11.23
N ARG A 252 13.28 -5.79 9.90
CA ARG A 252 14.13 -4.96 9.02
C ARG A 252 13.92 -3.47 9.28
N ARG A 253 12.67 -3.02 9.44
CA ARG A 253 12.36 -1.64 9.80
C ARG A 253 13.03 -1.24 11.12
N LEU A 254 12.85 -2.03 12.17
CA LEU A 254 13.44 -1.80 13.50
C LEU A 254 14.97 -1.72 13.46
N LEU A 255 15.59 -2.56 12.64
CA LEU A 255 17.05 -2.57 12.47
C LEU A 255 17.53 -1.32 11.73
N LEU A 256 16.85 -0.93 10.64
CA LEU A 256 17.25 0.22 9.82
C LEU A 256 16.99 1.55 10.50
N SER A 257 15.92 1.67 11.29
CA SER A 257 15.61 2.83 12.13
C SER A 257 16.46 2.88 13.41
N ARG A 258 17.30 1.86 13.66
CA ARG A 258 18.12 1.69 14.87
C ARG A 258 17.31 1.64 16.18
N GLU A 259 16.04 1.24 16.08
CA GLU A 259 15.17 1.04 17.25
C GLU A 259 15.49 -0.24 18.03
N ALA A 260 16.21 -1.17 17.42
CA ALA A 260 16.67 -2.41 18.04
C ALA A 260 17.95 -2.93 17.39
N ASP A 261 18.74 -3.68 18.15
CA ASP A 261 19.79 -4.54 17.61
C ASP A 261 19.20 -5.85 17.02
N VAL A 262 20.04 -6.69 16.42
CA VAL A 262 19.59 -7.94 15.76
C VAL A 262 18.86 -8.87 16.72
N THR A 263 19.35 -9.00 17.95
CA THR A 263 18.76 -9.86 18.99
C THR A 263 17.43 -9.28 19.48
N GLY A 264 17.42 -8.00 19.82
CA GLY A 264 16.21 -7.27 20.22
C GLY A 264 15.14 -7.27 19.15
N ALA A 265 15.49 -7.02 17.90
CA ALA A 265 14.55 -7.08 16.79
C ALA A 265 13.92 -8.47 16.64
N SER A 266 14.73 -9.56 16.77
CA SER A 266 14.20 -10.92 16.66
C SER A 266 13.13 -11.23 17.71
N PHE A 267 13.35 -10.84 18.97
CA PHE A 267 12.37 -11.06 20.04
C PHE A 267 11.14 -10.15 19.91
N ARG A 268 11.34 -8.88 19.57
CA ARG A 268 10.22 -7.92 19.39
C ARG A 268 9.24 -8.36 18.30
N VAL A 269 9.72 -9.05 17.27
CA VAL A 269 8.84 -9.55 16.20
C VAL A 269 8.34 -10.99 16.43
N GLY A 270 8.58 -11.55 17.62
CA GLY A 270 8.02 -12.82 18.07
C GLY A 270 8.79 -14.07 17.64
N TYR A 271 10.12 -14.00 17.45
CA TYR A 271 10.97 -15.18 17.33
C TYR A 271 11.53 -15.58 18.70
N ASP A 272 11.46 -16.86 19.01
CA ASP A 272 12.05 -17.43 20.25
C ASP A 272 13.55 -17.69 20.08
N SER A 273 14.07 -17.73 18.84
CA SER A 273 15.45 -18.05 18.53
C SER A 273 16.05 -17.03 17.53
N PRO A 274 17.05 -16.22 17.95
CA PRO A 274 17.80 -15.35 17.03
C PRO A 274 18.49 -16.10 15.89
N SER A 275 18.87 -17.36 16.10
CA SER A 275 19.45 -18.20 15.05
C SER A 275 18.42 -18.60 13.99
N GLN A 276 17.20 -18.92 14.40
CA GLN A 276 16.10 -19.19 13.46
C GLN A 276 15.74 -17.91 12.69
N PHE A 277 15.60 -16.80 13.40
CA PHE A 277 15.37 -15.47 12.80
C PHE A 277 16.40 -15.16 11.72
N SER A 278 17.70 -15.26 12.02
CA SER A 278 18.78 -14.92 11.09
C SER A 278 18.76 -15.80 9.83
N ARG A 279 18.43 -17.08 9.95
CA ARG A 279 18.26 -17.98 8.79
C ARG A 279 17.08 -17.60 7.92
N GLU A 280 15.93 -17.32 8.52
CA GLU A 280 14.72 -16.93 7.79
C GLU A 280 14.88 -15.53 7.17
N TYR A 281 15.54 -14.60 7.87
CA TYR A 281 15.89 -13.27 7.37
C TYR A 281 16.75 -13.37 6.11
N ARG A 282 17.85 -14.15 6.17
CA ARG A 282 18.73 -14.36 5.02
C ARG A 282 18.01 -15.00 3.84
N ARG A 283 17.07 -15.91 4.09
CA ARG A 283 16.25 -16.52 3.02
C ARG A 283 15.38 -15.49 2.31
N LEU A 284 14.82 -14.53 3.04
CA LEU A 284 13.93 -13.52 2.48
C LEU A 284 14.70 -12.37 1.81
N PHE A 285 15.76 -11.87 2.46
CA PHE A 285 16.47 -10.67 2.03
C PHE A 285 17.80 -10.94 1.31
N GLY A 286 18.21 -12.20 1.20
CA GLY A 286 19.46 -12.60 0.52
C GLY A 286 20.74 -12.31 1.31
N ALA A 287 20.64 -11.68 2.49
CA ALA A 287 21.75 -11.36 3.37
C ALA A 287 21.37 -11.56 4.84
N SER A 288 22.35 -11.77 5.72
CA SER A 288 22.08 -11.76 7.15
C SER A 288 21.68 -10.36 7.64
N PRO A 289 21.01 -10.22 8.80
CA PRO A 289 20.61 -8.92 9.33
C PRO A 289 21.79 -7.93 9.43
N ARG A 290 22.97 -8.40 9.82
CA ARG A 290 24.19 -7.55 9.95
C ARG A 290 24.72 -7.13 8.57
N GLU A 291 24.80 -8.06 7.63
CA GLU A 291 25.23 -7.76 6.25
C GLU A 291 24.28 -6.80 5.56
N ASP A 292 22.96 -6.95 5.76
CA ASP A 292 21.95 -6.07 5.19
C ASP A 292 22.08 -4.64 5.74
N LEU A 293 22.30 -4.48 7.05
CA LEU A 293 22.59 -3.19 7.68
C LEU A 293 23.84 -2.53 7.11
N THR A 294 24.92 -3.30 6.93
CA THR A 294 26.17 -2.77 6.36
C THR A 294 25.98 -2.27 4.93
N ARG A 295 25.28 -3.04 4.11
CA ARG A 295 24.94 -2.65 2.72
C ARG A 295 24.10 -1.38 2.68
N TRP A 296 23.11 -1.29 3.57
CA TRP A 296 22.24 -0.12 3.66
C TRP A 296 23.01 1.16 4.01
N HIS A 297 23.87 1.09 4.99
CA HIS A 297 24.70 2.24 5.40
C HIS A 297 25.72 2.62 4.32
N ALA A 298 26.28 1.65 3.59
CA ALA A 298 27.23 1.91 2.53
C ALA A 298 26.58 2.46 1.23
N GLY A 299 25.33 2.09 0.97
CA GLY A 299 24.59 2.45 -0.26
C GLY A 299 23.89 3.80 -0.25
N GLY A 300 23.91 4.57 0.84
CA GLY A 300 23.28 5.90 0.93
C GLY A 300 21.75 5.89 0.72
N LEU A 301 21.08 4.75 0.88
CA LEU A 301 19.65 4.56 0.59
C LEU A 301 18.72 5.02 1.74
N ALA A 302 19.13 6.01 2.52
CA ALA A 302 18.43 6.47 3.72
C ALA A 302 16.98 7.00 3.49
N GLY A 303 16.48 7.04 2.26
CA GLY A 303 15.16 7.59 1.92
C GLY A 303 14.06 6.58 1.57
N THR A 304 14.32 5.25 1.59
CA THR A 304 13.44 4.30 0.87
C THR A 304 12.50 3.48 1.76
N LEU A 305 12.49 3.61 3.08
CA LEU A 305 11.80 2.69 3.99
C LEU A 305 10.78 3.30 4.96
N GLU A 306 10.21 4.44 4.70
CA GLU A 306 8.99 4.80 5.42
C GLU A 306 7.78 4.18 4.72
N SER A 307 7.46 2.92 5.10
CA SER A 307 6.09 2.43 4.95
C SER A 307 5.26 3.14 6.02
N PRO A 308 4.18 3.86 5.68
CA PRO A 308 3.38 4.61 6.66
C PRO A 308 2.65 3.75 7.69
N GLN A 309 2.84 2.45 7.72
CA GLN A 309 1.82 1.49 8.10
C GLN A 309 2.03 0.72 9.40
N PHE A 310 3.14 0.93 10.07
CA PHE A 310 3.24 0.56 11.49
C PHE A 310 3.20 1.81 12.35
N LYS A 311 2.19 2.68 12.17
CA LYS A 311 1.77 3.57 13.26
C LYS A 311 1.17 2.68 14.34
N GLU A 312 1.74 2.74 15.55
CA GLU A 312 1.03 2.28 16.73
C GLU A 312 -0.39 2.84 16.70
N PRO A 313 -1.42 2.01 16.90
CA PRO A 313 -2.74 2.54 17.16
C PRO A 313 -2.59 3.46 18.36
N ASP A 314 -3.04 4.69 18.22
CA ASP A 314 -3.09 5.68 19.30
C ASP A 314 -3.91 5.11 20.46
N LEU A 315 -3.24 4.51 21.45
CA LEU A 315 -3.81 3.89 22.64
C LEU A 315 -4.21 4.95 23.67
N ARG A 316 -4.52 6.17 23.23
CA ARG A 316 -5.09 7.22 24.10
C ARG A 316 -6.43 7.67 23.55
N ARG A 317 -7.48 6.87 23.80
CA ARG A 317 -8.84 7.31 24.18
C ARG A 317 -9.62 6.14 24.77
#